data_ff3591e353b97d16ff188b86838a9f03
#
_entry.id   ff3591e353b97d16ff188b86838a9f03
#
_cell.length_a   1.000
_cell.length_b   1.000
_cell.length_c   1.000
_cell.angle_alpha   90.00
_cell.angle_beta   90.00
_cell.angle_gamma   90.00
#
_symmetry.space_group_name_H-M   'P 1'
#
loop_
_entity.id
_entity.type
_entity.pdbx_description
1 polymer ?
#
loop_
_entity_poly.entity_id
_entity_poly.type
_entity_poly.pdbx_seq_one_letter_code
_entity_poly.pdbx_strand_id
1 'polypeptide(L)'
;MPARAAAAVGLAFALVLTGCTSPPSAPDPAPDGAPFPVDATADYQLGGAYPPPAGVTLVARDSTEEPLAGAYSICYINGFQTQPGDQWPDDLVLHDGQQRLVDPNWPDENVIDISTAEKRAAAASRIEQAIATCAASGFDAVEFDNLDSYTRSDDHLTLDDAIAFASLLVDRAHELGLSAGQKNTSELGRVGPDTIGFDFAVVEECDQFEECGAYTDVYGGRVIDIEYTDALRRPFVEVCADAATPTITILRDRGLAPQGDPAHHYESC
;
A
#
# COMPACT_ATOMS: atom_id res chain seq x y z
N MET A 1 -12.30 94.19 33.83
CA MET A 1 -11.06 93.69 33.27
C MET A 1 -11.17 92.14 33.27
N PRO A 2 -11.31 91.52 32.14
CA PRO A 2 -11.54 90.07 32.14
C PRO A 2 -10.23 89.25 32.06
N ALA A 3 -10.16 88.17 32.83
CA ALA A 3 -9.09 87.20 32.87
C ALA A 3 -9.20 86.27 31.68
N ARG A 4 -8.08 86.06 31.01
CA ARG A 4 -7.95 85.08 29.88
C ARG A 4 -7.60 83.72 30.48
N ALA A 5 -8.46 82.74 30.21
CA ALA A 5 -8.16 81.33 30.44
C ALA A 5 -7.35 80.75 29.25
N ALA A 6 -6.23 80.14 29.57
CA ALA A 6 -5.42 79.37 28.55
C ALA A 6 -5.88 77.88 28.52
N ALA A 7 -6.28 77.45 27.39
CA ALA A 7 -6.60 76.00 27.13
C ALA A 7 -5.35 75.29 26.76
N ALA A 8 -4.99 74.25 27.49
CA ALA A 8 -3.91 73.31 27.17
C ALA A 8 -4.49 72.15 26.29
N VAL A 9 -4.00 72.05 25.09
CA VAL A 9 -4.32 70.91 24.18
C VAL A 9 -3.35 69.80 24.47
N GLY A 10 -3.85 68.72 25.07
CA GLY A 10 -3.11 67.46 25.23
C GLY A 10 -3.13 66.61 23.97
N LEU A 11 -1.97 66.38 23.40
CA LEU A 11 -1.77 65.48 22.26
C LEU A 11 -1.64 64.05 22.78
N ALA A 12 -2.67 63.22 22.58
CA ALA A 12 -2.61 61.80 22.91
C ALA A 12 -1.92 61.04 21.76
N PHE A 13 -0.74 60.50 22.01
CA PHE A 13 -0.05 59.59 21.09
C PHE A 13 -0.62 58.19 21.28
N ALA A 14 -1.35 57.69 20.29
CA ALA A 14 -1.78 56.27 20.23
C ALA A 14 -0.62 55.43 19.72
N LEU A 15 -0.03 54.58 20.57
CA LEU A 15 0.90 53.53 20.14
C LEU A 15 0.12 52.41 19.44
N VAL A 16 0.27 52.28 18.14
CA VAL A 16 -0.21 51.14 17.37
C VAL A 16 0.83 50.04 17.51
N LEU A 17 0.54 49.03 18.35
CA LEU A 17 1.31 47.78 18.41
C LEU A 17 0.97 46.94 17.18
N THR A 18 1.80 46.98 16.14
CA THR A 18 1.76 46.00 15.04
C THR A 18 2.28 44.67 15.54
N GLY A 19 1.36 43.78 15.93
CA GLY A 19 1.68 42.40 16.21
C GLY A 19 2.14 41.70 14.92
N CYS A 20 3.42 41.31 14.85
CA CYS A 20 3.91 40.38 13.83
C CYS A 20 3.28 39.00 14.11
N THR A 21 2.22 38.65 13.42
CA THR A 21 1.78 37.27 13.33
C THR A 21 2.75 36.53 12.42
N SER A 22 3.58 35.66 12.98
CA SER A 22 4.37 34.71 12.20
C SER A 22 3.42 33.86 11.38
N PRO A 23 3.73 33.56 10.11
CA PRO A 23 2.95 32.60 9.35
C PRO A 23 2.99 31.25 10.07
N PRO A 24 1.91 30.43 9.98
CA PRO A 24 1.94 29.09 10.52
C PRO A 24 3.13 28.34 9.92
N SER A 25 3.91 27.68 10.78
CA SER A 25 4.99 26.79 10.34
C SER A 25 4.39 25.75 9.43
N ALA A 26 5.09 25.44 8.33
CA ALA A 26 4.73 24.27 7.53
C ALA A 26 4.71 23.04 8.49
N PRO A 27 3.79 22.10 8.29
CA PRO A 27 3.81 20.85 9.06
C PRO A 27 5.20 20.22 8.92
N ASP A 28 5.71 19.66 10.03
CA ASP A 28 6.94 18.87 9.99
C ASP A 28 6.74 17.76 8.93
N PRO A 29 7.77 17.44 8.13
CA PRO A 29 7.70 16.29 7.23
C PRO A 29 7.30 15.06 8.07
N ALA A 30 6.41 14.24 7.52
CA ALA A 30 6.05 12.97 8.15
C ALA A 30 7.35 12.19 8.46
N PRO A 31 7.43 11.47 9.58
CA PRO A 31 8.61 10.65 9.85
C PRO A 31 8.77 9.66 8.69
N ASP A 32 9.99 9.57 8.14
CA ASP A 32 10.32 8.52 7.18
C ASP A 32 9.92 7.18 7.79
N GLY A 33 9.15 6.37 7.06
CA GLY A 33 8.72 5.05 7.49
C GLY A 33 9.91 4.19 7.91
N ALA A 34 9.67 3.09 8.62
CA ALA A 34 10.71 2.15 8.98
C ALA A 34 11.41 1.62 7.71
N PRO A 35 12.76 1.58 7.65
CA PRO A 35 13.47 1.13 6.46
C PRO A 35 13.12 -0.35 6.18
N PHE A 36 12.87 -0.67 4.90
CA PHE A 36 12.58 -2.04 4.49
C PHE A 36 13.75 -2.98 4.78
N PRO A 37 13.53 -4.12 5.48
CA PRO A 37 14.60 -5.02 5.91
C PRO A 37 14.98 -5.99 4.79
N VAL A 38 15.98 -5.65 3.97
CA VAL A 38 16.42 -6.40 2.78
C VAL A 38 16.99 -7.80 3.08
N ASP A 39 17.35 -8.09 4.32
CA ASP A 39 17.87 -9.40 4.77
C ASP A 39 16.83 -10.16 5.64
N ALA A 40 15.55 -9.82 5.52
CA ALA A 40 14.48 -10.46 6.31
C ALA A 40 14.19 -11.87 5.82
N THR A 41 13.69 -12.70 6.74
CA THR A 41 12.90 -13.88 6.41
C THR A 41 11.43 -13.50 6.54
N ALA A 42 10.63 -13.71 5.49
CA ALA A 42 9.24 -13.29 5.45
C ALA A 42 8.26 -14.43 5.75
N ASP A 43 7.06 -14.07 6.21
CA ASP A 43 5.88 -14.93 6.17
C ASP A 43 4.67 -14.13 5.68
N TYR A 44 3.82 -14.76 4.87
CA TYR A 44 2.66 -14.13 4.24
C TYR A 44 1.38 -14.78 4.78
N GLN A 45 0.64 -14.07 5.67
CA GLN A 45 -0.39 -14.61 6.55
C GLN A 45 -1.79 -14.05 6.26
N LEU A 46 -2.25 -14.08 5.00
CA LEU A 46 -3.57 -13.52 4.65
C LEU A 46 -4.74 -14.46 5.00
N GLY A 47 -4.50 -15.74 5.16
CA GLY A 47 -5.54 -16.69 5.61
C GLY A 47 -5.82 -16.66 7.12
N GLY A 48 -5.16 -15.75 7.87
CA GLY A 48 -5.30 -15.55 9.31
C GLY A 48 -3.97 -15.47 10.03
N ALA A 49 -3.90 -14.64 11.06
CA ALA A 49 -2.68 -14.41 11.83
C ALA A 49 -2.31 -15.62 12.70
N TYR A 50 -1.03 -15.95 12.73
CA TYR A 50 -0.47 -16.99 13.62
C TYR A 50 0.97 -16.61 14.02
N PRO A 51 1.54 -17.21 15.10
CA PRO A 51 2.95 -17.06 15.41
C PRO A 51 3.81 -17.65 14.28
N PRO A 52 4.62 -16.85 13.57
CA PRO A 52 5.40 -17.35 12.45
C PRO A 52 6.52 -18.30 12.91
N PRO A 53 7.13 -19.06 11.98
CA PRO A 53 8.31 -19.85 12.26
C PRO A 53 9.45 -19.02 12.85
N ALA A 54 10.34 -19.68 13.64
CA ALA A 54 11.49 -19.00 14.23
C ALA A 54 12.42 -18.43 13.14
N GLY A 55 12.85 -17.18 13.33
CA GLY A 55 13.72 -16.48 12.38
C GLY A 55 12.97 -15.54 11.42
N VAL A 56 11.65 -15.64 11.32
CA VAL A 56 10.82 -14.68 10.56
C VAL A 56 10.90 -13.31 11.23
N THR A 57 11.24 -12.31 10.46
CA THR A 57 11.39 -10.91 10.90
C THR A 57 10.56 -9.93 10.08
N LEU A 58 9.85 -10.41 9.04
CA LEU A 58 8.91 -9.65 8.24
C LEU A 58 7.62 -10.46 8.07
N VAL A 59 6.47 -9.83 8.30
CA VAL A 59 5.16 -10.50 8.17
C VAL A 59 4.18 -9.60 7.44
N ALA A 60 3.50 -10.13 6.42
CA ALA A 60 2.33 -9.47 5.83
C ALA A 60 1.05 -10.09 6.41
N ARG A 61 0.08 -9.23 6.76
CA ARG A 61 -1.23 -9.62 7.31
C ARG A 61 -2.35 -8.78 6.71
N ASP A 62 -3.53 -9.35 6.66
CA ASP A 62 -4.73 -8.61 6.28
C ASP A 62 -4.95 -7.39 7.20
N SER A 63 -5.51 -6.32 6.65
CA SER A 63 -5.79 -5.05 7.36
C SER A 63 -6.71 -5.18 8.56
N THR A 64 -7.40 -6.29 8.69
CA THR A 64 -8.25 -6.62 9.85
C THR A 64 -7.50 -7.29 10.99
N GLU A 65 -6.22 -7.66 10.79
CA GLU A 65 -5.37 -8.32 11.77
C GLU A 65 -4.43 -7.30 12.47
N GLU A 66 -3.84 -7.72 13.57
CA GLU A 66 -2.83 -6.92 14.28
C GLU A 66 -1.42 -7.15 13.72
N PRO A 67 -0.54 -6.12 13.68
CA PRO A 67 0.85 -6.29 13.30
C PRO A 67 1.59 -7.22 14.27
N LEU A 68 2.64 -7.88 13.80
CA LEU A 68 3.47 -8.74 14.64
C LEU A 68 4.49 -7.90 15.42
N ALA A 69 4.38 -7.88 16.74
CA ALA A 69 5.29 -7.14 17.58
C ALA A 69 6.76 -7.59 17.40
N GLY A 70 7.64 -6.63 17.08
CA GLY A 70 9.09 -6.87 16.93
C GLY A 70 9.50 -7.40 15.55
N ALA A 71 8.59 -7.47 14.58
CA ALA A 71 8.87 -7.74 13.18
C ALA A 71 8.45 -6.54 12.34
N TYR A 72 9.01 -6.39 11.14
CA TYR A 72 8.51 -5.48 10.13
C TYR A 72 7.17 -6.01 9.64
N SER A 73 6.11 -5.22 9.77
CA SER A 73 4.75 -5.67 9.49
C SER A 73 4.15 -4.90 8.32
N ILE A 74 3.72 -5.64 7.30
CA ILE A 74 3.05 -5.12 6.11
C ILE A 74 1.56 -5.35 6.25
N CYS A 75 0.77 -4.30 6.07
CA CYS A 75 -0.68 -4.35 6.06
C CYS A 75 -1.17 -4.60 4.63
N TYR A 76 -1.80 -5.72 4.39
CA TYR A 76 -2.44 -6.01 3.11
C TYR A 76 -3.76 -5.27 2.98
N ILE A 77 -3.93 -4.58 1.88
CA ILE A 77 -5.17 -3.89 1.49
C ILE A 77 -5.53 -4.28 0.06
N ASN A 78 -6.75 -4.79 -0.15
CA ASN A 78 -7.28 -4.93 -1.50
C ASN A 78 -7.55 -3.52 -2.06
N GLY A 79 -6.58 -2.99 -2.80
CA GLY A 79 -6.59 -1.58 -3.22
C GLY A 79 -7.44 -1.31 -4.45
N PHE A 80 -7.62 -2.30 -5.33
CA PHE A 80 -8.21 -2.11 -6.67
C PHE A 80 -9.48 -2.94 -6.89
N GLN A 81 -9.82 -3.79 -5.93
CA GLN A 81 -11.06 -4.56 -5.90
C GLN A 81 -11.72 -4.43 -4.52
N THR A 82 -12.99 -4.79 -4.42
CA THR A 82 -13.71 -4.77 -3.15
C THR A 82 -13.37 -6.02 -2.35
N GLN A 83 -13.27 -5.89 -1.03
CA GLN A 83 -13.21 -7.07 -0.16
C GLN A 83 -14.55 -7.83 -0.18
N PRO A 84 -14.55 -9.16 -0.06
CA PRO A 84 -15.78 -9.93 0.08
C PRO A 84 -16.64 -9.42 1.23
N GLY A 85 -17.89 -9.08 0.92
CA GLY A 85 -18.85 -8.55 1.90
C GLY A 85 -18.86 -7.03 2.11
N ASP A 86 -17.89 -6.31 1.54
CA ASP A 86 -17.85 -4.85 1.60
C ASP A 86 -19.02 -4.20 0.85
N GLN A 87 -19.53 -3.13 1.43
CA GLN A 87 -20.58 -2.32 0.81
C GLN A 87 -19.97 -1.11 0.10
N TRP A 88 -19.80 -1.21 -1.21
CA TRP A 88 -19.36 -0.11 -2.05
C TRP A 88 -20.53 0.59 -2.74
N PRO A 89 -20.48 1.94 -2.91
CA PRO A 89 -21.40 2.66 -3.77
C PRO A 89 -21.38 2.08 -5.19
N ASP A 90 -22.55 1.92 -5.79
CA ASP A 90 -22.69 1.26 -7.08
C ASP A 90 -21.99 2.02 -8.22
N ASP A 91 -21.86 3.32 -8.09
CA ASP A 91 -21.15 4.23 -9.02
C ASP A 91 -19.62 4.18 -8.89
N LEU A 92 -19.09 3.52 -7.85
CA LEU A 92 -17.65 3.28 -7.65
C LEU A 92 -17.24 1.83 -7.95
N VAL A 93 -18.14 1.00 -8.42
CA VAL A 93 -17.87 -0.36 -8.89
C VAL A 93 -17.98 -0.37 -10.42
N LEU A 94 -17.04 -1.01 -11.07
CA LEU A 94 -17.01 -1.10 -12.54
C LEU A 94 -18.17 -1.97 -13.04
N HIS A 95 -18.77 -1.56 -14.14
CA HIS A 95 -19.88 -2.28 -14.77
C HIS A 95 -19.57 -2.58 -16.24
N ASP A 96 -19.96 -3.77 -16.68
CA ASP A 96 -20.20 -4.06 -18.09
C ASP A 96 -21.72 -4.07 -18.33
N GLY A 97 -22.21 -3.05 -19.00
CA GLY A 97 -23.63 -2.82 -19.18
C GLY A 97 -24.37 -2.58 -17.86
N GLN A 98 -25.20 -3.52 -17.43
CA GLN A 98 -25.95 -3.46 -16.15
C GLN A 98 -25.38 -4.38 -15.06
N GLN A 99 -24.32 -5.10 -15.35
CA GLN A 99 -23.73 -6.08 -14.42
C GLN A 99 -22.44 -5.50 -13.84
N ARG A 100 -22.23 -5.71 -12.53
CA ARG A 100 -20.95 -5.40 -11.89
C ARG A 100 -19.88 -6.32 -12.46
N LEU A 101 -18.74 -5.77 -12.77
CA LEU A 101 -17.58 -6.54 -13.20
C LEU A 101 -16.89 -7.14 -11.98
N VAL A 102 -16.79 -8.46 -11.97
CA VAL A 102 -16.13 -9.22 -10.91
C VAL A 102 -14.85 -9.85 -11.42
N ASP A 103 -13.90 -10.10 -10.54
CA ASP A 103 -12.72 -10.88 -10.89
C ASP A 103 -13.14 -12.35 -11.16
N PRO A 104 -12.78 -12.94 -12.32
CA PRO A 104 -13.16 -14.31 -12.63
C PRO A 104 -12.55 -15.35 -11.68
N ASN A 105 -11.40 -15.04 -11.04
CA ASN A 105 -10.75 -15.92 -10.07
C ASN A 105 -11.28 -15.69 -8.63
N TRP A 106 -11.81 -14.49 -8.36
CA TRP A 106 -12.36 -14.06 -7.07
C TRP A 106 -13.77 -13.50 -7.26
N PRO A 107 -14.79 -14.35 -7.51
CA PRO A 107 -16.12 -13.91 -7.94
C PRO A 107 -16.89 -13.10 -6.89
N ASP A 108 -16.44 -13.07 -5.66
CA ASP A 108 -16.99 -12.25 -4.57
C ASP A 108 -16.35 -10.84 -4.51
N GLU A 109 -15.40 -10.54 -5.40
CA GLU A 109 -14.69 -9.27 -5.49
C GLU A 109 -15.08 -8.52 -6.76
N ASN A 110 -15.52 -7.27 -6.60
CA ASN A 110 -15.84 -6.41 -7.73
C ASN A 110 -14.65 -5.51 -8.05
N VAL A 111 -14.42 -5.25 -9.34
CA VAL A 111 -13.42 -4.29 -9.77
C VAL A 111 -13.87 -2.88 -9.42
N ILE A 112 -13.00 -2.08 -8.79
CA ILE A 112 -13.29 -0.68 -8.45
C ILE A 112 -13.20 0.17 -9.72
N ASP A 113 -14.18 1.06 -9.93
CA ASP A 113 -14.19 1.95 -11.08
C ASP A 113 -13.28 3.17 -10.84
N ILE A 114 -12.10 3.11 -11.43
CA ILE A 114 -11.07 4.16 -11.40
C ILE A 114 -10.93 4.91 -12.72
N SER A 115 -11.93 4.81 -13.61
CA SER A 115 -11.87 5.32 -14.99
C SER A 115 -11.80 6.86 -15.09
N THR A 116 -12.26 7.61 -14.08
CA THR A 116 -12.18 9.07 -14.06
C THR A 116 -11.46 9.60 -12.82
N ALA A 117 -10.94 10.83 -12.89
CA ALA A 117 -10.28 11.48 -11.76
C ALA A 117 -11.21 11.60 -10.54
N GLU A 118 -12.50 11.87 -10.76
CA GLU A 118 -13.50 11.98 -9.69
C GLU A 118 -13.73 10.64 -9.01
N LYS A 119 -13.83 9.55 -9.78
CA LYS A 119 -13.99 8.19 -9.24
C LYS A 119 -12.73 7.74 -8.49
N ARG A 120 -11.54 8.00 -9.06
CA ARG A 120 -10.27 7.74 -8.36
C ARG A 120 -10.21 8.45 -7.01
N ALA A 121 -10.55 9.74 -6.96
CA ALA A 121 -10.54 10.48 -5.70
C ALA A 121 -11.55 9.94 -4.68
N ALA A 122 -12.76 9.57 -5.13
CA ALA A 122 -13.80 9.01 -4.27
C ALA A 122 -13.42 7.61 -3.74
N ALA A 123 -12.86 6.75 -4.59
CA ALA A 123 -12.37 5.43 -4.21
C ALA A 123 -11.17 5.54 -3.24
N ALA A 124 -10.19 6.41 -3.53
CA ALA A 124 -9.04 6.64 -2.66
C ALA A 124 -9.47 7.11 -1.28
N SER A 125 -10.42 8.06 -1.18
CA SER A 125 -10.95 8.52 0.11
C SER A 125 -11.60 7.40 0.93
N ARG A 126 -12.08 6.35 0.28
CA ARG A 126 -12.66 5.20 0.94
C ARG A 126 -11.58 4.24 1.46
N ILE A 127 -10.57 3.97 0.66
CA ILE A 127 -9.42 3.11 1.02
C ILE A 127 -8.53 3.80 2.08
N GLU A 128 -8.47 5.12 2.08
CA GLU A 128 -7.75 5.92 3.08
C GLU A 128 -8.07 5.51 4.53
N GLN A 129 -9.29 5.06 4.81
CA GLN A 129 -9.67 4.60 6.15
C GLN A 129 -8.93 3.33 6.56
N ALA A 130 -8.72 2.40 5.62
CA ALA A 130 -7.93 1.19 5.85
C ALA A 130 -6.46 1.55 6.06
N ILE A 131 -5.89 2.42 5.21
CA ILE A 131 -4.50 2.89 5.35
C ILE A 131 -4.30 3.56 6.72
N ALA A 132 -5.22 4.44 7.13
CA ALA A 132 -5.15 5.10 8.44
C ALA A 132 -5.29 4.11 9.61
N THR A 133 -6.08 3.06 9.46
CA THR A 133 -6.19 1.99 10.45
C THR A 133 -4.89 1.21 10.57
N CYS A 134 -4.25 0.83 9.45
CA CYS A 134 -2.95 0.16 9.45
C CYS A 134 -1.89 1.00 10.16
N ALA A 135 -1.81 2.31 9.85
CA ALA A 135 -0.88 3.22 10.52
C ALA A 135 -1.14 3.32 12.02
N ALA A 136 -2.41 3.47 12.42
CA ALA A 136 -2.80 3.57 13.84
C ALA A 136 -2.54 2.27 14.63
N SER A 137 -2.64 1.11 13.96
CA SER A 137 -2.34 -0.21 14.56
C SER A 137 -0.84 -0.45 14.70
N GLY A 138 0.02 0.33 14.03
CA GLY A 138 1.47 0.22 14.13
C GLY A 138 2.10 -0.72 13.10
N PHE A 139 1.48 -0.91 11.94
CA PHE A 139 2.16 -1.48 10.79
C PHE A 139 3.25 -0.54 10.28
N ASP A 140 4.29 -1.09 9.66
CA ASP A 140 5.41 -0.34 9.08
C ASP A 140 5.17 0.03 7.62
N ALA A 141 4.35 -0.76 6.94
CA ALA A 141 4.07 -0.61 5.51
C ALA A 141 2.66 -1.09 5.15
N VAL A 142 2.23 -0.72 3.94
CA VAL A 142 1.05 -1.26 3.27
C VAL A 142 1.44 -1.88 1.94
N GLU A 143 0.72 -2.90 1.48
CA GLU A 143 0.70 -3.34 0.08
C GLU A 143 -0.71 -3.15 -0.48
N PHE A 144 -0.79 -2.76 -1.76
CA PHE A 144 -2.05 -2.56 -2.46
C PHE A 144 -2.24 -3.64 -3.51
N ASP A 145 -3.10 -4.61 -3.19
CA ASP A 145 -3.36 -5.74 -4.08
C ASP A 145 -4.30 -5.37 -5.24
N ASN A 146 -4.29 -6.24 -6.26
CA ASN A 146 -5.09 -6.13 -7.48
C ASN A 146 -4.76 -4.90 -8.34
N LEU A 147 -3.52 -4.37 -8.25
CA LEU A 147 -3.04 -3.26 -9.06
C LEU A 147 -3.23 -3.50 -10.57
N ASP A 148 -3.16 -4.74 -11.00
CA ASP A 148 -3.33 -5.21 -12.38
C ASP A 148 -4.80 -5.45 -12.79
N SER A 149 -5.78 -5.05 -11.96
CA SER A 149 -7.22 -5.27 -12.26
C SER A 149 -7.67 -4.65 -13.58
N TYR A 150 -6.94 -3.65 -14.11
CA TYR A 150 -7.19 -3.12 -15.45
C TYR A 150 -7.07 -4.18 -16.55
N THR A 151 -6.22 -5.21 -16.38
CA THR A 151 -6.08 -6.33 -17.33
C THR A 151 -7.31 -7.24 -17.37
N ARG A 152 -8.15 -7.19 -16.35
CA ARG A 152 -9.37 -7.96 -16.16
C ARG A 152 -10.64 -7.11 -16.25
N SER A 153 -10.53 -5.91 -16.81
CA SER A 153 -11.58 -4.90 -16.83
C SER A 153 -12.38 -4.86 -18.15
N ASP A 154 -12.21 -5.82 -19.05
CA ASP A 154 -12.81 -5.81 -20.40
C ASP A 154 -12.53 -4.50 -21.16
N ASP A 155 -11.29 -4.00 -21.09
CA ASP A 155 -10.82 -2.72 -21.69
C ASP A 155 -11.51 -1.45 -21.14
N HIS A 156 -12.24 -1.53 -20.03
CA HIS A 156 -12.85 -0.35 -19.39
C HIS A 156 -11.84 0.50 -18.61
N LEU A 157 -10.75 -0.09 -18.12
CA LEU A 157 -9.67 0.56 -17.40
C LEU A 157 -8.35 0.40 -18.15
N THR A 158 -7.45 1.33 -17.93
CA THR A 158 -6.10 1.35 -18.52
C THR A 158 -5.01 1.29 -17.45
N LEU A 159 -3.79 0.95 -17.85
CA LEU A 159 -2.62 1.07 -16.98
C LEU A 159 -2.44 2.51 -16.45
N ASP A 160 -2.73 3.53 -17.27
CA ASP A 160 -2.64 4.93 -16.83
C ASP A 160 -3.66 5.25 -15.73
N ASP A 161 -4.86 4.65 -15.75
CA ASP A 161 -5.83 4.78 -14.66
C ASP A 161 -5.32 4.13 -13.38
N ALA A 162 -4.72 2.94 -13.48
CA ALA A 162 -4.11 2.24 -12.36
C ALA A 162 -2.94 3.03 -11.76
N ILE A 163 -2.03 3.57 -12.59
CA ILE A 163 -0.91 4.43 -12.16
C ILE A 163 -1.44 5.66 -11.42
N ALA A 164 -2.42 6.37 -11.99
CA ALA A 164 -2.97 7.56 -11.38
C ALA A 164 -3.68 7.27 -10.05
N PHE A 165 -4.31 6.11 -9.91
CA PHE A 165 -4.97 5.71 -8.68
C PHE A 165 -3.97 5.23 -7.62
N ALA A 166 -3.01 4.39 -8.01
CA ALA A 166 -1.93 3.95 -7.13
C ALA A 166 -1.20 5.13 -6.49
N SER A 167 -0.89 6.18 -7.28
CA SER A 167 -0.22 7.38 -6.76
C SER A 167 -1.00 8.04 -5.62
N LEU A 168 -2.33 8.11 -5.69
CA LEU A 168 -3.14 8.65 -4.60
C LEU A 168 -3.06 7.82 -3.31
N LEU A 169 -3.01 6.49 -3.45
CA LEU A 169 -2.92 5.58 -2.32
C LEU A 169 -1.53 5.62 -1.67
N VAL A 170 -0.47 5.65 -2.50
CA VAL A 170 0.92 5.73 -2.05
C VAL A 170 1.19 7.07 -1.36
N ASP A 171 0.77 8.19 -1.96
CA ASP A 171 0.88 9.52 -1.31
C ASP A 171 0.25 9.49 0.08
N ARG A 172 -0.93 8.87 0.20
CA ARG A 172 -1.62 8.78 1.49
C ARG A 172 -0.90 7.89 2.50
N ALA A 173 -0.33 6.76 2.06
CA ALA A 173 0.48 5.90 2.91
C ALA A 173 1.71 6.66 3.46
N HIS A 174 2.41 7.37 2.58
CA HIS A 174 3.58 8.17 2.95
C HIS A 174 3.22 9.32 3.91
N GLU A 175 2.10 10.02 3.70
CA GLU A 175 1.61 11.06 4.64
C GLU A 175 1.39 10.51 6.05
N LEU A 176 1.09 9.22 6.18
CA LEU A 176 0.88 8.54 7.46
C LEU A 176 2.13 7.84 7.99
N GLY A 177 3.28 7.97 7.30
CA GLY A 177 4.55 7.39 7.70
C GLY A 177 4.69 5.89 7.40
N LEU A 178 3.85 5.34 6.51
CA LEU A 178 3.94 3.96 6.05
C LEU A 178 4.74 3.89 4.75
N SER A 179 5.58 2.87 4.60
CA SER A 179 6.11 2.49 3.28
C SER A 179 5.00 1.84 2.45
N ALA A 180 5.09 1.92 1.11
CA ALA A 180 4.09 1.38 0.20
C ALA A 180 4.68 0.33 -0.74
N GLY A 181 4.04 -0.84 -0.83
CA GLY A 181 4.42 -1.95 -1.69
C GLY A 181 3.62 -2.03 -2.99
N GLN A 182 4.34 -2.21 -4.11
CA GLN A 182 3.75 -2.61 -5.38
C GLN A 182 3.35 -4.08 -5.30
N LYS A 183 2.12 -4.44 -5.65
CA LYS A 183 1.75 -5.83 -5.86
C LYS A 183 1.84 -6.20 -7.33
N ASN A 184 2.58 -7.28 -7.64
CA ASN A 184 2.71 -7.79 -9.02
C ASN A 184 2.95 -6.68 -10.08
N THR A 185 2.42 -6.82 -11.30
CA THR A 185 2.43 -5.80 -12.36
C THR A 185 3.85 -5.45 -12.84
N SER A 186 4.58 -6.46 -13.32
CA SER A 186 5.99 -6.34 -13.75
C SER A 186 6.22 -5.27 -14.83
N GLU A 187 5.20 -5.00 -15.67
CA GLU A 187 5.25 -4.00 -16.73
C GLU A 187 5.36 -2.55 -16.27
N LEU A 188 5.11 -2.25 -15.00
CA LEU A 188 5.38 -0.93 -14.44
C LEU A 188 6.86 -0.56 -14.50
N GLY A 189 7.76 -1.54 -14.31
CA GLY A 189 9.19 -1.27 -14.30
C GLY A 189 9.53 -0.06 -13.39
N ARG A 190 10.32 0.87 -13.90
CA ARG A 190 10.74 2.07 -13.16
C ARG A 190 9.60 3.07 -12.87
N VAL A 191 8.45 2.96 -13.52
CA VAL A 191 7.27 3.81 -13.21
C VAL A 191 6.79 3.56 -11.78
N GLY A 192 6.90 2.33 -11.29
CA GLY A 192 6.56 1.98 -9.92
C GLY A 192 7.24 2.89 -8.88
N PRO A 193 8.57 2.88 -8.73
CA PRO A 193 9.26 3.73 -7.77
C PRO A 193 9.38 5.19 -8.21
N ASP A 194 9.59 5.48 -9.52
CA ASP A 194 9.98 6.82 -9.97
C ASP A 194 8.77 7.76 -10.18
N THR A 195 7.57 7.21 -10.40
CA THR A 195 6.34 7.98 -10.68
C THR A 195 5.27 7.76 -9.64
N ILE A 196 4.97 6.51 -9.30
CA ILE A 196 3.95 6.18 -8.29
C ILE A 196 4.52 6.38 -6.88
N GLY A 197 5.80 6.04 -6.67
CA GLY A 197 6.47 6.19 -5.39
C GLY A 197 6.53 4.91 -4.54
N PHE A 198 6.29 3.73 -5.12
CA PHE A 198 6.42 2.48 -4.38
C PHE A 198 7.83 2.25 -3.84
N ASP A 199 7.93 1.83 -2.57
CA ASP A 199 9.21 1.63 -1.87
C ASP A 199 9.77 0.22 -2.06
N PHE A 200 8.92 -0.78 -2.24
CA PHE A 200 9.26 -2.20 -2.40
C PHE A 200 8.22 -2.89 -3.29
N ALA A 201 8.44 -4.17 -3.57
CA ALA A 201 7.46 -5.00 -4.28
C ALA A 201 7.12 -6.27 -3.50
N VAL A 202 5.87 -6.70 -3.60
CA VAL A 202 5.37 -8.02 -3.21
C VAL A 202 4.87 -8.70 -4.47
N VAL A 203 5.48 -9.83 -4.80
CA VAL A 203 5.22 -10.51 -6.07
C VAL A 203 4.84 -11.95 -5.82
N GLU A 204 4.01 -12.49 -6.68
CA GLU A 204 3.57 -13.87 -6.63
C GLU A 204 4.03 -14.61 -7.87
N GLU A 205 4.64 -15.78 -7.65
CA GLU A 205 4.99 -16.71 -8.71
C GLU A 205 5.99 -16.14 -9.74
N CYS A 206 6.93 -15.24 -9.30
CA CYS A 206 7.86 -14.62 -10.23
C CYS A 206 8.79 -15.63 -10.92
N ASP A 207 9.14 -16.77 -10.29
CA ASP A 207 9.88 -17.86 -10.95
C ASP A 207 8.97 -18.62 -11.93
N GLN A 208 7.73 -18.88 -11.56
CA GLN A 208 6.74 -19.53 -12.43
C GLN A 208 6.57 -18.78 -13.76
N PHE A 209 6.52 -17.45 -13.71
CA PHE A 209 6.34 -16.59 -14.88
C PHE A 209 7.67 -16.09 -15.49
N GLU A 210 8.81 -16.48 -14.95
CA GLU A 210 10.15 -16.09 -15.41
C GLU A 210 10.37 -14.55 -15.39
N GLU A 211 9.79 -13.85 -14.42
CA GLU A 211 9.81 -12.38 -14.36
C GLU A 211 10.48 -11.80 -13.10
N CYS A 212 11.10 -12.62 -12.23
CA CYS A 212 11.78 -12.14 -11.00
C CYS A 212 12.77 -10.99 -11.29
N GLY A 213 13.50 -11.07 -12.42
CA GLY A 213 14.43 -10.02 -12.85
C GLY A 213 13.75 -8.66 -13.08
N ALA A 214 12.50 -8.63 -13.52
CA ALA A 214 11.77 -7.38 -13.75
C ALA A 214 11.57 -6.58 -12.44
N TYR A 215 11.47 -7.27 -11.32
CA TYR A 215 11.34 -6.65 -10.00
C TYR A 215 12.68 -6.38 -9.33
N THR A 216 13.62 -7.34 -9.37
CA THR A 216 14.93 -7.18 -8.71
C THR A 216 15.79 -6.12 -9.38
N ASP A 217 15.66 -5.91 -10.69
CA ASP A 217 16.35 -4.81 -11.42
C ASP A 217 15.82 -3.42 -11.02
N VAL A 218 14.58 -3.35 -10.52
CA VAL A 218 13.92 -2.11 -10.13
C VAL A 218 14.10 -1.81 -8.64
N TYR A 219 13.81 -2.79 -7.78
CA TYR A 219 13.75 -2.64 -6.32
C TYR A 219 14.98 -3.18 -5.59
N GLY A 220 15.88 -3.89 -6.29
CA GLY A 220 17.04 -4.55 -5.66
C GLY A 220 16.61 -5.61 -4.65
N GLY A 221 17.14 -5.56 -3.43
CA GLY A 221 16.78 -6.48 -2.34
C GLY A 221 15.42 -6.20 -1.68
N ARG A 222 14.64 -5.23 -2.16
CA ARG A 222 13.34 -4.86 -1.59
C ARG A 222 12.19 -5.52 -2.35
N VAL A 223 12.30 -6.83 -2.56
CA VAL A 223 11.28 -7.65 -3.21
C VAL A 223 10.98 -8.85 -2.31
N ILE A 224 9.70 -9.07 -2.02
CA ILE A 224 9.19 -10.29 -1.40
C ILE A 224 8.54 -11.09 -2.52
N ASP A 225 8.93 -12.35 -2.66
CA ASP A 225 8.37 -13.27 -3.64
C ASP A 225 7.65 -14.43 -2.94
N ILE A 226 6.45 -14.71 -3.37
CA ILE A 226 5.61 -15.80 -2.86
C ILE A 226 5.39 -16.80 -3.98
N GLU A 227 6.07 -17.95 -3.90
CA GLU A 227 5.79 -19.09 -4.77
C GLU A 227 4.74 -20.01 -4.14
N TYR A 228 3.99 -20.71 -4.97
CA TYR A 228 2.93 -21.60 -4.51
C TYR A 228 3.21 -23.07 -4.83
N THR A 229 2.89 -23.96 -3.87
CA THR A 229 3.16 -25.41 -3.98
C THR A 229 2.48 -26.09 -5.15
N ASP A 230 1.40 -25.54 -5.69
CA ASP A 230 0.60 -26.08 -6.79
C ASP A 230 1.04 -25.57 -8.16
N ALA A 231 1.99 -24.62 -8.24
CA ALA A 231 2.39 -23.98 -9.49
C ALA A 231 3.92 -23.89 -9.68
N LEU A 232 4.72 -24.58 -8.89
CA LEU A 232 6.18 -24.57 -9.05
C LEU A 232 6.62 -25.08 -10.42
N ARG A 233 7.37 -24.26 -11.15
CA ARG A 233 7.99 -24.64 -12.43
C ARG A 233 9.15 -25.63 -12.24
N ARG A 234 9.84 -25.56 -11.11
CA ARG A 234 11.01 -26.38 -10.73
C ARG A 234 11.02 -26.59 -9.21
N PRO A 235 11.82 -27.54 -8.67
CA PRO A 235 11.94 -27.71 -7.23
C PRO A 235 12.31 -26.41 -6.52
N PHE A 236 11.69 -26.11 -5.37
CA PHE A 236 11.89 -24.85 -4.65
C PHE A 236 13.37 -24.57 -4.29
N VAL A 237 14.15 -25.60 -3.97
CA VAL A 237 15.60 -25.47 -3.75
C VAL A 237 16.36 -24.93 -4.98
N GLU A 238 15.86 -25.19 -6.18
CA GLU A 238 16.45 -24.65 -7.41
C GLU A 238 15.99 -23.21 -7.65
N VAL A 239 14.77 -22.84 -7.23
CA VAL A 239 14.29 -21.45 -7.20
C VAL A 239 15.22 -20.64 -6.29
N CYS A 240 15.45 -21.08 -5.04
CA CYS A 240 16.35 -20.42 -4.10
C CYS A 240 17.80 -20.28 -4.58
N ALA A 241 18.26 -21.19 -5.42
CA ALA A 241 19.64 -21.18 -5.92
C ALA A 241 19.84 -20.24 -7.13
N ASP A 242 18.77 -19.73 -7.72
CA ASP A 242 18.83 -18.86 -8.88
C ASP A 242 19.17 -17.42 -8.47
N ALA A 243 20.16 -16.82 -9.12
CA ALA A 243 20.58 -15.45 -8.82
C ALA A 243 19.54 -14.37 -9.20
N ALA A 244 18.56 -14.69 -10.05
CA ALA A 244 17.47 -13.79 -10.40
C ALA A 244 16.34 -13.79 -9.36
N THR A 245 16.26 -14.85 -8.55
CA THR A 245 15.24 -14.97 -7.49
C THR A 245 15.50 -13.95 -6.38
N PRO A 246 14.46 -13.23 -5.89
CA PRO A 246 14.59 -12.35 -4.74
C PRO A 246 15.13 -13.07 -3.50
N THR A 247 15.95 -12.39 -2.70
CA THR A 247 16.50 -12.98 -1.46
C THR A 247 15.43 -13.27 -0.41
N ILE A 248 14.29 -12.60 -0.49
CA ILE A 248 13.13 -12.81 0.38
C ILE A 248 12.07 -13.57 -0.43
N THR A 249 12.32 -14.86 -0.68
CA THR A 249 11.38 -15.76 -1.37
C THR A 249 10.88 -16.82 -0.42
N ILE A 250 9.57 -17.05 -0.44
CA ILE A 250 8.87 -18.06 0.36
C ILE A 250 8.03 -18.97 -0.53
N LEU A 251 7.80 -20.20 -0.06
CA LEU A 251 6.86 -21.14 -0.66
C LEU A 251 5.68 -21.35 0.28
N ARG A 252 4.49 -21.09 -0.21
CA ARG A 252 3.25 -21.23 0.54
C ARG A 252 2.26 -22.17 -0.15
N ASP A 253 1.28 -22.62 0.59
CA ASP A 253 0.04 -23.11 0.01
C ASP A 253 -0.78 -21.92 -0.55
N ARG A 254 -1.52 -22.14 -1.66
CA ARG A 254 -2.27 -21.06 -2.33
C ARG A 254 -3.38 -20.44 -1.45
N GLY A 255 -3.91 -21.18 -0.50
CA GLY A 255 -4.91 -20.67 0.43
C GLY A 255 -4.31 -19.86 1.59
N LEU A 256 -2.98 -19.76 1.67
CA LEU A 256 -2.25 -19.07 2.74
C LEU A 256 -2.73 -19.50 4.12
N ALA A 257 -3.05 -20.79 4.26
CA ALA A 257 -3.63 -21.37 5.45
C ALA A 257 -2.79 -21.10 6.71
N PRO A 258 -3.42 -20.79 7.86
CA PRO A 258 -2.68 -20.54 9.08
C PRO A 258 -2.06 -21.82 9.65
N GLN A 259 -1.00 -21.68 10.46
CA GLN A 259 -0.33 -22.79 11.10
C GLN A 259 -1.32 -23.64 11.92
N GLY A 260 -1.30 -24.95 11.67
CA GLY A 260 -2.21 -25.92 12.29
C GLY A 260 -3.35 -26.36 11.39
N ASP A 261 -3.58 -25.67 10.28
CA ASP A 261 -4.44 -26.15 9.21
C ASP A 261 -3.71 -27.25 8.42
N PRO A 262 -4.37 -28.37 8.04
CA PRO A 262 -3.76 -29.42 7.25
C PRO A 262 -3.22 -28.99 5.87
N ALA A 263 -3.73 -27.89 5.32
CA ALA A 263 -3.29 -27.32 4.04
C ALA A 263 -2.04 -26.44 4.19
N HIS A 264 -1.72 -26.01 5.41
CA HIS A 264 -0.60 -25.10 5.65
C HIS A 264 0.72 -25.64 5.11
N HIS A 265 1.38 -24.85 4.31
CA HIS A 265 2.75 -25.06 3.85
C HIS A 265 3.57 -23.78 3.99
N TYR A 266 4.81 -23.93 4.47
CA TYR A 266 5.76 -22.82 4.58
C TYR A 266 7.20 -23.34 4.42
N GLU A 267 7.91 -22.80 3.44
CA GLU A 267 9.36 -22.88 3.29
C GLU A 267 9.90 -21.48 2.97
N SER A 268 11.17 -21.21 3.21
CA SER A 268 11.83 -19.95 2.84
C SER A 268 13.21 -20.22 2.27
N CYS A 269 13.63 -19.41 1.36
CA CYS A 269 15.00 -19.36 0.92
C CYS A 269 15.89 -18.71 2.01
#